data_2b0e9f8d062bfccb82b4dd022c7830c2
#
_entry.id   2b0e9f8d062bfccb82b4dd022c7830c2
#
_cell.length_a   1.000
_cell.length_b   1.000
_cell.length_c   1.000
_cell.angle_alpha   90.00
_cell.angle_beta   90.00
_cell.angle_gamma   90.00
#
_symmetry.space_group_name_H-M   'P 1'
#
loop_
_entity.id
_entity.type
_entity.pdbx_description
1 polymer ?
#
loop_
_entity_poly.entity_id
_entity_poly.type
_entity_poly.pdbx_seq_one_letter_code
_entity_poly.pdbx_strand_id
1 'polypeptide(L)'
;MKTNRLKHLYVEELKELYSAESQLVKALPKMAKASTSAELRAGFEKHLDQTKEHVVRLEEIFNALGESLKGKRCKGMESLIKEGGELIEQAPAPEELDVGLISAAKRVEHYEIAGYGCVSTYAKLLGEDRAVSLLRQTLVDEKETDEKLSQLAGSINLEAADSEDTNRGSSQSKKPAKMKAKAARA
;
A
#
# COMPACT_ATOMS: atom_id res chain seq x y z
N MET A 1 3.05 -19.58 33.36
CA MET A 1 1.86 -18.71 33.13
C MET A 1 2.13 -17.53 32.22
N LYS A 2 3.23 -16.76 32.34
CA LYS A 2 3.52 -15.61 31.45
C LYS A 2 3.77 -16.03 30.00
N THR A 3 4.51 -17.10 29.76
CA THR A 3 4.84 -17.65 28.42
C THR A 3 3.59 -18.07 27.65
N ASN A 4 2.57 -18.58 28.31
CA ASN A 4 1.33 -19.03 27.66
C ASN A 4 0.49 -17.85 27.13
N ARG A 5 0.51 -16.69 27.82
CA ARG A 5 -0.17 -15.47 27.38
C ARG A 5 0.53 -14.85 26.18
N LEU A 6 1.87 -14.83 26.18
CA LEU A 6 2.63 -14.32 25.04
C LEU A 6 2.43 -15.21 23.81
N LYS A 7 2.45 -16.54 23.98
CA LYS A 7 2.18 -17.48 22.88
C LYS A 7 0.78 -17.23 22.27
N HIS A 8 -0.24 -17.05 23.12
CA HIS A 8 -1.58 -16.76 22.64
C HIS A 8 -1.63 -15.44 21.83
N LEU A 9 -1.05 -14.36 22.35
CA LEU A 9 -0.96 -13.09 21.64
C LEU A 9 -0.22 -13.25 20.30
N TYR A 10 0.92 -13.93 20.30
CA TYR A 10 1.70 -14.22 19.11
C TYR A 10 0.88 -14.92 18.02
N VAL A 11 0.15 -15.97 18.40
CA VAL A 11 -0.71 -16.71 17.46
C VAL A 11 -1.84 -15.83 16.90
N GLU A 12 -2.48 -15.00 17.72
CA GLU A 12 -3.55 -14.10 17.28
C GLU A 12 -3.03 -13.02 16.32
N GLU A 13 -1.86 -12.42 16.60
CA GLU A 13 -1.21 -11.47 15.70
C GLU A 13 -0.78 -12.10 14.38
N LEU A 14 -0.27 -13.34 14.40
CA LEU A 14 0.02 -14.09 13.17
C LEU A 14 -1.23 -14.33 12.33
N LYS A 15 -2.38 -14.67 12.95
CA LYS A 15 -3.65 -14.83 12.24
C LYS A 15 -4.12 -13.52 11.61
N GLU A 16 -3.90 -12.42 12.30
CA GLU A 16 -4.23 -11.10 11.77
C GLU A 16 -3.38 -10.76 10.54
N LEU A 17 -2.07 -11.00 10.59
CA LEU A 17 -1.17 -10.84 9.44
C LEU A 17 -1.55 -11.76 8.28
N TYR A 18 -1.82 -13.04 8.54
CA TYR A 18 -2.28 -13.96 7.49
C TYR A 18 -3.57 -13.49 6.81
N SER A 19 -4.48 -12.91 7.60
CA SER A 19 -5.69 -12.30 7.04
C SER A 19 -5.37 -11.03 6.23
N ALA A 20 -4.41 -10.21 6.65
CA ALA A 20 -3.97 -9.02 5.95
C ALA A 20 -3.39 -9.38 4.57
N GLU A 21 -2.38 -10.25 4.54
CA GLU A 21 -1.74 -10.75 3.33
C GLU A 21 -2.74 -11.37 2.35
N SER A 22 -3.65 -12.23 2.87
CA SER A 22 -4.70 -12.85 2.04
C SER A 22 -5.66 -11.85 1.41
N GLN A 23 -5.86 -10.68 2.02
CA GLN A 23 -6.64 -9.59 1.47
C GLN A 23 -5.83 -8.83 0.41
N LEU A 24 -4.54 -8.59 0.64
CA LEU A 24 -3.64 -7.91 -0.29
C LEU A 24 -3.43 -8.70 -1.58
N VAL A 25 -3.28 -10.01 -1.52
CA VAL A 25 -3.23 -10.87 -2.72
C VAL A 25 -4.42 -10.60 -3.67
N LYS A 26 -5.58 -10.20 -3.13
CA LYS A 26 -6.79 -9.88 -3.92
C LYS A 26 -6.87 -8.40 -4.31
N ALA A 27 -6.23 -7.51 -3.57
CA ALA A 27 -6.29 -6.07 -3.78
C ALA A 27 -5.21 -5.59 -4.77
N LEU A 28 -3.99 -6.09 -4.66
CA LEU A 28 -2.84 -5.67 -5.46
C LEU A 28 -3.07 -5.76 -6.99
N PRO A 29 -3.73 -6.80 -7.55
CA PRO A 29 -4.04 -6.83 -8.97
C PRO A 29 -4.93 -5.67 -9.44
N LYS A 30 -5.81 -5.15 -8.56
CA LYS A 30 -6.67 -4.01 -8.90
C LYS A 30 -5.87 -2.72 -8.90
N MET A 31 -4.96 -2.55 -7.93
CA MET A 31 -4.05 -1.40 -7.87
C MET A 31 -3.11 -1.38 -9.06
N ALA A 32 -2.50 -2.51 -9.42
CA ALA A 32 -1.67 -2.63 -10.61
C ALA A 32 -2.43 -2.26 -11.89
N LYS A 33 -3.66 -2.74 -12.05
CA LYS A 33 -4.49 -2.42 -13.20
C LYS A 33 -4.90 -0.94 -13.27
N ALA A 34 -5.11 -0.31 -12.12
CA ALA A 34 -5.51 1.11 -12.05
C ALA A 34 -4.33 2.05 -12.29
N SER A 35 -3.10 1.63 -11.99
CA SER A 35 -1.89 2.46 -12.15
C SER A 35 -1.69 2.87 -13.60
N THR A 36 -1.39 4.14 -13.82
CA THR A 36 -1.06 4.71 -15.15
C THR A 36 0.44 4.63 -15.41
N SER A 37 1.29 4.86 -14.41
CA SER A 37 2.73 4.66 -14.48
C SER A 37 3.08 3.18 -14.67
N ALA A 38 3.90 2.88 -15.65
CA ALA A 38 4.40 1.51 -15.90
C ALA A 38 5.29 1.00 -14.75
N GLU A 39 6.06 1.90 -14.14
CA GLU A 39 6.94 1.56 -13.01
C GLU A 39 6.13 1.25 -11.75
N LEU A 40 5.08 2.03 -11.45
CA LEU A 40 4.20 1.78 -10.32
C LEU A 40 3.44 0.47 -10.49
N ARG A 41 2.94 0.21 -11.71
CA ARG A 41 2.29 -1.07 -12.05
C ARG A 41 3.21 -2.24 -11.81
N ALA A 42 4.42 -2.21 -12.35
CA ALA A 42 5.42 -3.26 -12.15
C ALA A 42 5.79 -3.43 -10.67
N GLY A 43 5.81 -2.34 -9.90
CA GLY A 43 5.99 -2.37 -8.45
C GLY A 43 4.90 -3.18 -7.75
N PHE A 44 3.63 -2.92 -8.04
CA PHE A 44 2.50 -3.68 -7.48
C PHE A 44 2.46 -5.14 -7.93
N GLU A 45 2.82 -5.43 -9.18
CA GLU A 45 2.91 -6.81 -9.68
C GLU A 45 4.02 -7.59 -8.96
N LYS A 46 5.19 -6.98 -8.78
CA LYS A 46 6.28 -7.59 -7.99
C LYS A 46 5.86 -7.82 -6.54
N HIS A 47 5.25 -6.81 -5.92
CA HIS A 47 4.79 -6.93 -4.53
C HIS A 47 3.71 -8.00 -4.37
N LEU A 48 2.82 -8.18 -5.35
CA LEU A 48 1.85 -9.29 -5.35
C LEU A 48 2.53 -10.66 -5.26
N ASP A 49 3.64 -10.85 -5.97
CA ASP A 49 4.36 -12.14 -5.92
C ASP A 49 5.06 -12.31 -4.56
N GLN A 50 5.63 -11.24 -3.99
CA GLN A 50 6.18 -11.25 -2.62
C GLN A 50 5.10 -11.55 -1.58
N THR A 51 3.92 -10.92 -1.66
CA THR A 51 2.77 -11.14 -0.77
C THR A 51 2.30 -12.61 -0.78
N LYS A 52 2.29 -13.26 -1.94
CA LYS A 52 2.01 -14.70 -2.02
C LYS A 52 3.06 -15.54 -1.26
N GLU A 53 4.33 -15.17 -1.33
CA GLU A 53 5.39 -15.83 -0.57
C GLU A 53 5.25 -15.57 0.94
N HIS A 54 4.81 -14.37 1.34
CA HIS A 54 4.52 -14.05 2.75
C HIS A 54 3.42 -14.96 3.30
N VAL A 55 2.35 -15.18 2.54
CA VAL A 55 1.30 -16.14 2.89
C VAL A 55 1.89 -17.54 3.13
N VAL A 56 2.73 -18.02 2.22
CA VAL A 56 3.38 -19.35 2.34
C VAL A 56 4.27 -19.42 3.57
N ARG A 57 5.06 -18.38 3.87
CA ARG A 57 5.91 -18.31 5.07
C ARG A 57 5.07 -18.37 6.36
N LEU A 58 3.93 -17.67 6.39
CA LEU A 58 3.01 -17.72 7.53
C LEU A 58 2.39 -19.11 7.67
N GLU A 59 1.99 -19.76 6.58
CA GLU A 59 1.48 -21.14 6.59
C GLU A 59 2.53 -22.14 7.14
N GLU A 60 3.81 -21.98 6.77
CA GLU A 60 4.90 -22.77 7.32
C GLU A 60 5.01 -22.59 8.84
N ILE A 61 4.92 -21.35 9.33
CA ILE A 61 4.97 -21.05 10.76
C ILE A 61 3.79 -21.69 11.50
N PHE A 62 2.56 -21.57 10.98
CA PHE A 62 1.37 -22.18 11.59
C PHE A 62 1.47 -23.70 11.65
N ASN A 63 1.97 -24.33 10.58
CA ASN A 63 2.21 -25.77 10.54
C ASN A 63 3.22 -26.22 11.61
N ALA A 64 4.31 -25.46 11.78
CA ALA A 64 5.32 -25.76 12.81
C ALA A 64 4.78 -25.59 14.23
N LEU A 65 3.90 -24.59 14.45
CA LEU A 65 3.26 -24.35 15.75
C LEU A 65 2.14 -25.35 16.08
N GLY A 66 1.64 -26.11 15.09
CA GLY A 66 0.47 -26.98 15.22
C GLY A 66 -0.83 -26.19 15.44
N GLU A 67 -0.89 -24.94 14.97
CA GLU A 67 -1.99 -24.01 15.18
C GLU A 67 -2.84 -23.85 13.88
N SER A 68 -4.10 -23.45 14.05
CA SER A 68 -4.99 -23.21 12.91
C SER A 68 -4.83 -21.80 12.35
N LEU A 69 -4.80 -21.69 11.02
CA LEU A 69 -4.85 -20.41 10.29
C LEU A 69 -6.18 -19.64 10.46
N LYS A 70 -7.24 -20.33 10.91
CA LYS A 70 -8.55 -19.71 11.08
C LYS A 70 -8.53 -18.68 12.20
N GLY A 71 -8.86 -17.45 11.87
CA GLY A 71 -8.87 -16.32 12.79
C GLY A 71 -9.85 -15.25 12.37
N LYS A 72 -9.78 -14.11 13.04
CA LYS A 72 -10.55 -12.92 12.70
C LYS A 72 -10.01 -12.31 11.41
N ARG A 73 -10.93 -11.75 10.62
CA ARG A 73 -10.56 -10.91 9.50
C ARG A 73 -9.85 -9.65 10.01
N CYS A 74 -8.69 -9.32 9.45
CA CYS A 74 -7.98 -8.10 9.76
C CYS A 74 -8.79 -6.89 9.28
N LYS A 75 -9.38 -6.15 10.22
CA LYS A 75 -10.20 -4.96 9.93
C LYS A 75 -9.35 -3.76 9.55
N GLY A 76 -8.13 -3.66 10.09
CA GLY A 76 -7.19 -2.60 9.75
C GLY A 76 -6.86 -2.65 8.27
N MET A 77 -6.41 -3.81 7.78
CA MET A 77 -6.12 -4.01 6.37
C MET A 77 -7.36 -3.86 5.48
N GLU A 78 -8.50 -4.38 5.92
CA GLU A 78 -9.78 -4.21 5.20
C GLU A 78 -10.11 -2.73 4.97
N SER A 79 -9.90 -1.89 5.97
CA SER A 79 -10.15 -0.44 5.88
C SER A 79 -9.15 0.25 4.96
N LEU A 80 -7.85 -0.10 5.04
CA LEU A 80 -6.81 0.47 4.17
C LEU A 80 -7.07 0.11 2.69
N ILE A 81 -7.42 -1.15 2.41
CA ILE A 81 -7.76 -1.60 1.06
C ILE A 81 -9.01 -0.88 0.54
N LYS A 82 -10.00 -0.67 1.40
CA LYS A 82 -11.23 0.05 1.04
C LYS A 82 -10.93 1.50 0.66
N GLU A 83 -10.11 2.22 1.43
CA GLU A 83 -9.68 3.59 1.09
C GLU A 83 -9.00 3.66 -0.28
N GLY A 84 -8.09 2.71 -0.59
CA GLY A 84 -7.47 2.63 -1.91
C GLY A 84 -8.46 2.32 -3.03
N GLY A 85 -9.48 1.49 -2.75
CA GLY A 85 -10.57 1.18 -3.67
C GLY A 85 -11.47 2.39 -3.97
N GLU A 86 -11.83 3.16 -2.95
CA GLU A 86 -12.62 4.39 -3.08
C GLU A 86 -11.90 5.44 -3.93
N LEU A 87 -10.58 5.54 -3.80
CA LEU A 87 -9.78 6.41 -4.65
C LEU A 87 -9.86 6.00 -6.13
N ILE A 88 -9.76 4.72 -6.43
CA ILE A 88 -9.89 4.20 -7.81
C ILE A 88 -11.29 4.50 -8.37
N GLU A 89 -12.34 4.35 -7.54
CA GLU A 89 -13.73 4.62 -7.95
C GLU A 89 -14.02 6.11 -8.21
N GLN A 90 -13.33 7.01 -7.52
CA GLN A 90 -13.44 8.45 -7.75
C GLN A 90 -12.85 8.86 -9.11
N ALA A 91 -12.04 8.02 -9.73
CA ALA A 91 -11.41 8.22 -11.03
C ALA A 91 -10.81 9.64 -11.21
N PRO A 92 -9.88 10.06 -10.32
CA PRO A 92 -9.18 11.33 -10.46
C PRO A 92 -8.35 11.37 -11.74
N ALA A 93 -7.72 12.52 -12.03
CA ALA A 93 -6.77 12.60 -13.12
C ALA A 93 -5.68 11.52 -13.00
N PRO A 94 -5.12 11.01 -14.11
CA PRO A 94 -4.16 9.89 -14.08
C PRO A 94 -3.00 10.09 -13.10
N GLU A 95 -2.42 11.29 -13.09
CA GLU A 95 -1.28 11.64 -12.23
C GLU A 95 -1.70 11.68 -10.75
N GLU A 96 -2.88 12.22 -10.45
CA GLU A 96 -3.44 12.25 -9.09
C GLU A 96 -3.76 10.84 -8.59
N LEU A 97 -4.21 9.96 -9.48
CA LEU A 97 -4.50 8.56 -9.14
C LEU A 97 -3.22 7.84 -8.70
N ASP A 98 -2.13 7.94 -9.45
CA ASP A 98 -0.88 7.26 -9.12
C ASP A 98 -0.29 7.78 -7.80
N VAL A 99 -0.32 9.11 -7.56
CA VAL A 99 0.07 9.73 -6.28
C VAL A 99 -0.76 9.17 -5.13
N GLY A 100 -2.07 9.07 -5.32
CA GLY A 100 -2.99 8.53 -4.32
C GLY A 100 -2.77 7.05 -4.06
N LEU A 101 -2.53 6.24 -5.10
CA LEU A 101 -2.23 4.81 -4.98
C LEU A 101 -0.91 4.57 -4.22
N ILE A 102 0.14 5.37 -4.46
CA ILE A 102 1.38 5.31 -3.67
C ILE A 102 1.09 5.61 -2.20
N SER A 103 0.32 6.66 -1.94
CA SER A 103 -0.04 7.04 -0.56
C SER A 103 -0.83 5.95 0.17
N ALA A 104 -1.78 5.30 -0.51
CA ALA A 104 -2.54 4.18 0.03
C ALA A 104 -1.63 2.96 0.30
N ALA A 105 -0.78 2.60 -0.66
CA ALA A 105 0.17 1.50 -0.52
C ALA A 105 1.12 1.72 0.65
N LYS A 106 1.73 2.89 0.79
CA LYS A 106 2.62 3.20 1.92
C LYS A 106 1.97 3.01 3.29
N ARG A 107 0.67 3.29 3.44
CA ARG A 107 -0.04 3.01 4.68
C ARG A 107 -0.15 1.51 4.94
N VAL A 108 -0.34 0.70 3.89
CA VAL A 108 -0.35 -0.76 3.95
C VAL A 108 1.02 -1.28 4.41
N GLU A 109 2.10 -0.86 3.73
CA GLU A 109 3.47 -1.27 4.09
C GLU A 109 3.78 -0.95 5.57
N HIS A 110 3.46 0.26 6.04
CA HIS A 110 3.70 0.65 7.43
C HIS A 110 2.88 -0.19 8.43
N TYR A 111 1.65 -0.58 8.07
CA TYR A 111 0.87 -1.51 8.88
C TYR A 111 1.56 -2.87 9.00
N GLU A 112 2.08 -3.42 7.89
CA GLU A 112 2.75 -4.71 7.86
C GLU A 112 4.12 -4.67 8.51
N ILE A 113 4.92 -3.63 8.28
CA ILE A 113 6.20 -3.41 8.97
C ILE A 113 6.03 -3.39 10.50
N ALA A 114 5.00 -2.72 11.01
CA ALA A 114 4.69 -2.71 12.43
C ALA A 114 4.30 -4.11 12.93
N GLY A 115 3.41 -4.80 12.24
CA GLY A 115 2.94 -6.13 12.57
C GLY A 115 4.08 -7.16 12.58
N TYR A 116 4.84 -7.26 11.49
CA TYR A 116 5.97 -8.18 11.37
C TYR A 116 7.09 -7.88 12.36
N GLY A 117 7.33 -6.61 12.69
CA GLY A 117 8.26 -6.21 13.74
C GLY A 117 7.86 -6.76 15.12
N CYS A 118 6.57 -6.68 15.45
CA CYS A 118 6.03 -7.20 16.72
C CYS A 118 6.12 -8.73 16.78
N VAL A 119 5.59 -9.44 15.78
CA VAL A 119 5.57 -10.91 15.80
C VAL A 119 6.98 -11.53 15.73
N SER A 120 7.93 -10.89 15.03
CA SER A 120 9.34 -11.30 15.06
C SER A 120 9.94 -11.21 16.45
N THR A 121 9.57 -10.18 17.21
CA THR A 121 9.99 -10.02 18.60
C THR A 121 9.38 -11.09 19.50
N TYR A 122 8.08 -11.38 19.32
CA TYR A 122 7.39 -12.42 20.11
C TYR A 122 7.96 -13.82 19.80
N ALA A 123 8.19 -14.14 18.52
CA ALA A 123 8.83 -15.38 18.10
C ALA A 123 10.20 -15.58 18.78
N LYS A 124 11.03 -14.52 18.78
CA LYS A 124 12.34 -14.55 19.46
C LYS A 124 12.22 -14.82 20.96
N LEU A 125 11.26 -14.19 21.65
CA LEU A 125 11.03 -14.39 23.08
C LEU A 125 10.50 -15.80 23.42
N LEU A 126 9.84 -16.44 22.46
CA LEU A 126 9.31 -17.80 22.57
C LEU A 126 10.32 -18.88 22.14
N GLY A 127 11.47 -18.50 21.58
CA GLY A 127 12.49 -19.44 21.08
C GLY A 127 12.16 -20.09 19.75
N GLU A 128 11.27 -19.47 18.95
CA GLU A 128 10.82 -19.97 17.65
C GLU A 128 11.78 -19.51 16.53
N ASP A 129 13.02 -20.01 16.53
CA ASP A 129 14.10 -19.50 15.66
C ASP A 129 13.77 -19.58 14.15
N ARG A 130 13.10 -20.65 13.71
CA ARG A 130 12.67 -20.78 12.32
C ARG A 130 11.65 -19.70 11.95
N ALA A 131 10.67 -19.45 12.81
CA ALA A 131 9.70 -18.39 12.62
C ALA A 131 10.36 -17.01 12.60
N VAL A 132 11.32 -16.74 13.48
CA VAL A 132 12.12 -15.50 13.46
C VAL A 132 12.77 -15.28 12.09
N SER A 133 13.36 -16.33 11.51
CA SER A 133 14.00 -16.23 10.20
C SER A 133 13.01 -15.86 9.10
N LEU A 134 11.86 -16.54 9.04
CA LEU A 134 10.81 -16.30 8.02
C LEU A 134 10.18 -14.93 8.16
N LEU A 135 9.80 -14.53 9.39
CA LEU A 135 9.18 -13.23 9.66
C LEU A 135 10.12 -12.05 9.34
N ARG A 136 11.43 -12.23 9.58
CA ARG A 136 12.42 -11.20 9.23
C ARG A 136 12.64 -11.08 7.73
N GLN A 137 12.56 -12.17 6.98
CA GLN A 137 12.61 -12.10 5.51
C GLN A 137 11.43 -11.27 5.00
N THR A 138 10.21 -11.55 5.45
CA THR A 138 9.03 -10.75 5.09
C THR A 138 9.21 -9.27 5.50
N LEU A 139 9.68 -9.01 6.73
CA LEU A 139 9.92 -7.62 7.18
C LEU A 139 10.94 -6.86 6.32
N VAL A 140 11.90 -7.55 5.71
CA VAL A 140 12.85 -6.95 4.75
C VAL A 140 12.12 -6.64 3.45
N ASP A 141 11.34 -7.57 2.92
CA ASP A 141 10.56 -7.38 1.69
C ASP A 141 9.62 -6.17 1.80
N GLU A 142 8.90 -5.99 2.95
CA GLU A 142 8.01 -4.85 3.19
C GLU A 142 8.76 -3.51 3.23
N LYS A 143 9.93 -3.47 3.88
CA LYS A 143 10.75 -2.27 3.94
C LYS A 143 11.31 -1.88 2.58
N GLU A 144 11.71 -2.87 1.77
CA GLU A 144 12.18 -2.61 0.40
C GLU A 144 11.05 -2.08 -0.48
N THR A 145 9.83 -2.58 -0.31
CA THR A 145 8.64 -2.10 -1.01
C THR A 145 8.31 -0.67 -0.60
N ASP A 146 8.30 -0.34 0.71
CA ASP A 146 8.09 1.03 1.22
C ASP A 146 9.13 2.01 0.68
N GLU A 147 10.41 1.62 0.66
CA GLU A 147 11.48 2.44 0.09
C GLU A 147 11.29 2.67 -1.43
N LYS A 148 10.94 1.61 -2.17
CA LYS A 148 10.65 1.73 -3.60
C LYS A 148 9.47 2.65 -3.88
N LEU A 149 8.39 2.55 -3.11
CA LEU A 149 7.25 3.47 -3.20
C LEU A 149 7.66 4.92 -2.90
N SER A 150 8.56 5.13 -1.95
CA SER A 150 9.10 6.47 -1.62
C SER A 150 9.90 7.07 -2.79
N GLN A 151 10.68 6.24 -3.50
CA GLN A 151 11.43 6.67 -4.69
C GLN A 151 10.46 7.03 -5.82
N LEU A 152 9.45 6.20 -6.08
CA LEU A 152 8.42 6.47 -7.09
C LEU A 152 7.60 7.72 -6.76
N ALA A 153 7.30 7.97 -5.48
CA ALA A 153 6.60 9.17 -5.04
C ALA A 153 7.37 10.44 -5.43
N GLY A 154 8.71 10.42 -5.37
CA GLY A 154 9.54 11.55 -5.76
C GLY A 154 9.40 11.91 -7.24
N SER A 155 9.42 10.93 -8.15
CA SER A 155 9.30 11.15 -9.60
C SER A 155 7.87 11.49 -10.03
N ILE A 156 6.89 10.69 -9.62
CA ILE A 156 5.49 10.84 -10.04
C ILE A 156 4.87 12.13 -9.47
N ASN A 157 5.19 12.51 -8.22
CA ASN A 157 4.69 13.76 -7.64
C ASN A 157 5.26 15.01 -8.34
N LEU A 158 6.51 14.95 -8.86
CA LEU A 158 7.08 16.05 -9.64
C LEU A 158 6.37 16.20 -10.98
N GLU A 159 6.09 15.09 -11.67
CA GLU A 159 5.34 15.10 -12.95
C GLU A 159 3.91 15.64 -12.76
N ALA A 160 3.23 15.27 -11.67
CA ALA A 160 1.90 15.78 -11.34
C ALA A 160 1.93 17.30 -11.08
N ALA A 161 2.93 17.83 -10.37
CA ALA A 161 3.08 19.25 -10.09
C ALA A 161 3.37 20.05 -11.38
N ASP A 162 4.21 19.56 -12.28
CA ASP A 162 4.53 20.20 -13.54
C ASP A 162 3.34 20.25 -14.50
N SER A 163 2.46 19.24 -14.47
CA SER A 163 1.23 19.21 -15.29
C SER A 163 0.19 20.25 -14.86
N GLU A 164 0.10 20.56 -13.56
CA GLU A 164 -0.77 21.65 -13.05
C GLU A 164 -0.29 23.03 -13.50
N ASP A 165 1.02 23.30 -13.49
CA ASP A 165 1.57 24.60 -13.87
C ASP A 165 1.41 24.86 -15.37
N THR A 166 1.54 23.85 -16.22
CA THR A 166 1.28 23.99 -17.67
C THR A 166 -0.18 24.27 -17.98
N ASN A 167 -1.11 23.71 -17.22
CA ASN A 167 -2.56 23.94 -17.39
C ASN A 167 -2.99 25.32 -16.91
N ARG A 168 -2.38 25.87 -15.85
CA ARG A 168 -2.60 27.27 -15.38
C ARG A 168 -2.05 28.29 -16.38
N GLY A 169 -0.91 28.02 -17.00
CA GLY A 169 -0.31 28.89 -18.01
C GLY A 169 -1.18 29.07 -19.27
N SER A 170 -1.90 28.02 -19.71
CA SER A 170 -2.73 28.05 -20.89
C SER A 170 -4.09 28.76 -20.70
N SER A 171 -4.59 28.88 -19.47
CA SER A 171 -5.87 29.52 -19.17
C SER A 171 -5.79 31.06 -19.06
N GLN A 172 -4.58 31.64 -18.86
CA GLN A 172 -4.41 33.10 -18.71
C GLN A 172 -4.18 33.85 -20.03
N SER A 173 -4.12 33.19 -21.19
CA SER A 173 -3.84 33.85 -22.48
C SER A 173 -5.08 34.35 -23.24
N LYS A 174 -6.30 34.18 -22.74
CA LYS A 174 -7.50 34.77 -23.34
C LYS A 174 -7.85 36.11 -22.73
N LYS A 175 -7.15 37.20 -23.16
CA LYS A 175 -7.61 38.59 -22.96
C LYS A 175 -8.90 38.83 -23.69
N PRO A 176 -9.91 39.45 -23.07
CA PRO A 176 -11.14 39.86 -23.79
C PRO A 176 -10.83 41.00 -24.77
N ALA A 177 -11.30 40.83 -26.00
CA ALA A 177 -11.22 41.85 -27.04
C ALA A 177 -11.98 43.14 -26.62
N LYS A 178 -11.30 44.27 -26.70
CA LYS A 178 -11.91 45.61 -26.48
C LYS A 178 -13.05 45.87 -27.48
N MET A 179 -14.27 45.91 -26.99
CA MET A 179 -15.40 46.48 -27.73
C MET A 179 -15.19 47.99 -27.89
N LYS A 180 -15.00 48.45 -29.12
CA LYS A 180 -15.01 49.88 -29.50
C LYS A 180 -16.45 50.35 -29.45
N ALA A 181 -16.71 51.28 -28.53
CA ALA A 181 -17.96 52.07 -28.53
C ALA A 181 -17.97 53.00 -29.73
N LYS A 182 -19.00 52.87 -30.59
CA LYS A 182 -19.28 53.77 -31.71
C LYS A 182 -20.20 54.85 -31.17
N ALA A 183 -19.66 56.08 -31.04
CA ALA A 183 -20.51 57.28 -30.78
C ALA A 183 -21.34 57.57 -32.02
N ALA A 184 -22.65 57.74 -31.87
CA ALA A 184 -23.51 58.28 -32.85
C ALA A 184 -24.01 59.63 -32.32
N ARG A 185 -23.70 60.67 -33.08
CA ARG A 185 -24.32 62.02 -32.99
C ARG A 185 -25.64 62.00 -33.76
N ALA A 186 -26.64 62.59 -33.20
CA ALA A 186 -27.57 63.55 -33.71
C ALA A 186 -28.72 63.75 -32.71
#